data_46940c1204a796eceea4c509701f3c34
#
_entry.id   46940c1204a796eceea4c509701f3c34
#
_cell.length_a   1.000
_cell.length_b   1.000
_cell.length_c   1.000
_cell.angle_alpha   90.00
_cell.angle_beta   90.00
_cell.angle_gamma   90.00
#
_symmetry.space_group_name_H-M   'P 1'
#
loop_
_entity.id
_entity.type
_entity.pdbx_description
1 polymer ?
#
loop_
_entity_poly.entity_id
_entity_poly.type
_entity_poly.pdbx_seq_one_letter_code
_entity_poly.pdbx_strand_id
1 'polypeptide(L)'
;QTLQAVQTMPWRGFADTLAAAWRQGGFEVQQLDGGAADFCLTKSGSTTLASARRWKAATHGVEPLRELRAAMEQRGATAGLYVLAQGSLSDNARLYARDNSITIVQDNALAALLLAKS
;
A
#
# COMPACT_ATOMS: atom_id res chain seq x y z
N GLN A 1 10.84 -10.54 -9.13
CA GLN A 1 10.87 -9.09 -8.93
C GLN A 1 11.74 -8.74 -7.73
N THR A 2 12.54 -7.72 -7.86
CA THR A 2 13.34 -7.20 -6.77
C THR A 2 12.88 -5.79 -6.44
N LEU A 3 13.26 -5.26 -5.27
CA LEU A 3 12.94 -3.89 -4.92
C LEU A 3 13.55 -2.91 -5.91
N GLN A 4 14.76 -3.17 -6.37
CA GLN A 4 15.41 -2.31 -7.34
C GLN A 4 14.62 -2.25 -8.65
N ALA A 5 14.14 -3.38 -9.13
CA ALA A 5 13.34 -3.42 -10.35
C ALA A 5 12.03 -2.64 -10.17
N VAL A 6 11.38 -2.80 -9.03
CA VAL A 6 10.14 -2.09 -8.71
C VAL A 6 10.36 -0.59 -8.69
N GLN A 7 11.48 -0.14 -8.13
CA GLN A 7 11.78 1.28 -8.01
C GLN A 7 11.99 1.95 -9.36
N THR A 8 12.32 1.20 -10.40
CA THR A 8 12.58 1.76 -11.74
C THR A 8 11.43 1.53 -12.72
N MET A 9 10.43 0.71 -12.37
CA MET A 9 9.35 0.42 -13.30
C MET A 9 8.31 1.55 -13.33
N PRO A 10 7.57 1.71 -14.45
CA PRO A 10 6.48 2.68 -14.52
C PRO A 10 5.39 2.38 -13.51
N TRP A 11 4.61 3.40 -13.16
CA TRP A 11 3.51 3.23 -12.19
C TRP A 11 2.59 2.07 -12.54
N ARG A 12 2.19 1.98 -13.82
CA ARG A 12 1.26 0.92 -14.23
C ARG A 12 1.85 -0.47 -13.97
N GLY A 13 3.13 -0.67 -14.28
CA GLY A 13 3.79 -1.94 -14.02
C GLY A 13 3.85 -2.25 -12.53
N PHE A 14 4.14 -1.26 -11.72
CA PHE A 14 4.18 -1.42 -10.28
C PHE A 14 2.79 -1.76 -9.74
N ALA A 15 1.78 -1.02 -10.18
CA ALA A 15 0.40 -1.27 -9.75
C ALA A 15 -0.07 -2.67 -10.15
N ASP A 16 0.21 -3.07 -11.38
CA ASP A 16 -0.17 -4.42 -11.85
C ASP A 16 0.53 -5.52 -11.06
N THR A 17 1.79 -5.30 -10.71
CA THR A 17 2.56 -6.26 -9.91
C THR A 17 1.97 -6.42 -8.52
N LEU A 18 1.63 -5.30 -7.88
CA LEU A 18 0.99 -5.33 -6.56
C LEU A 18 -0.36 -6.03 -6.62
N ALA A 19 -1.19 -5.67 -7.60
CA ALA A 19 -2.50 -6.28 -7.75
C ALA A 19 -2.40 -7.79 -7.94
N ALA A 20 -1.46 -8.24 -8.78
CA ALA A 20 -1.26 -9.66 -9.01
C ALA A 20 -0.83 -10.38 -7.73
N ALA A 21 0.06 -9.75 -6.94
CA ALA A 21 0.52 -10.35 -5.69
C ALA A 21 -0.63 -10.51 -4.69
N TRP A 22 -1.49 -9.49 -4.58
CA TRP A 22 -2.64 -9.58 -3.68
C TRP A 22 -3.67 -10.60 -4.15
N ARG A 23 -3.90 -10.69 -5.46
CA ARG A 23 -4.81 -11.72 -6.00
C ARG A 23 -4.28 -13.11 -5.71
N GLN A 24 -2.97 -13.29 -5.80
CA GLN A 24 -2.31 -14.55 -5.47
C GLN A 24 -2.55 -14.92 -4.00
N GLY A 25 -2.64 -13.92 -3.13
CA GLY A 25 -2.91 -14.10 -1.70
C GLY A 25 -4.40 -14.29 -1.37
N GLY A 26 -5.27 -14.33 -2.38
CA GLY A 26 -6.69 -14.59 -2.17
C GLY A 26 -7.58 -13.34 -2.08
N PHE A 27 -7.02 -12.16 -2.35
CA PHE A 27 -7.82 -10.93 -2.34
C PHE A 27 -8.49 -10.69 -3.69
N GLU A 28 -9.70 -10.15 -3.65
CA GLU A 28 -10.28 -9.49 -4.80
C GLU A 28 -9.71 -8.08 -4.82
N VAL A 29 -9.21 -7.65 -5.98
CA VAL A 29 -8.52 -6.37 -6.11
C VAL A 29 -9.24 -5.48 -7.10
N GLN A 30 -9.58 -4.27 -6.65
CA GLN A 30 -10.14 -3.24 -7.49
C GLN A 30 -9.18 -2.05 -7.48
N GLN A 31 -8.72 -1.62 -8.66
CA GLN A 31 -7.94 -0.40 -8.75
C GLN A 31 -8.87 0.80 -8.69
N LEU A 32 -8.44 1.83 -7.97
CA LEU A 32 -9.23 3.05 -7.79
C LEU A 32 -8.60 4.18 -8.61
N ASP A 33 -9.44 5.05 -9.13
CA ASP A 33 -8.99 6.18 -9.94
C ASP A 33 -8.82 7.42 -9.08
N GLY A 34 -7.57 7.65 -8.66
CA GLY A 34 -7.24 8.82 -7.86
C GLY A 34 -7.68 8.69 -6.42
N GLY A 35 -7.51 9.77 -5.67
CA GLY A 35 -7.83 9.80 -4.27
C GLY A 35 -6.71 9.28 -3.39
N ALA A 36 -7.03 9.07 -2.12
CA ALA A 36 -6.05 8.70 -1.12
C ALA A 36 -5.65 7.23 -1.18
N ALA A 37 -6.48 6.38 -1.79
CA ALA A 37 -6.20 4.96 -1.92
C ALA A 37 -6.13 4.58 -3.39
N ASP A 38 -5.25 3.66 -3.71
CA ASP A 38 -5.04 3.19 -5.08
C ASP A 38 -5.73 1.85 -5.34
N PHE A 39 -6.00 1.08 -4.30
CA PHE A 39 -6.61 -0.26 -4.42
C PHE A 39 -7.61 -0.48 -3.30
N CYS A 40 -8.66 -1.21 -3.64
CA CYS A 40 -9.62 -1.73 -2.66
C CYS A 40 -9.49 -3.25 -2.69
N LEU A 41 -9.14 -3.83 -1.55
CA LEU A 41 -8.90 -5.26 -1.43
C LEU A 41 -9.99 -5.88 -0.56
N THR A 42 -10.59 -6.96 -1.05
CA THR A 42 -11.64 -7.64 -0.31
C THR A 42 -11.28 -9.11 -0.13
N LYS A 43 -11.43 -9.60 1.09
CA LYS A 43 -11.18 -11.01 1.39
C LYS A 43 -12.00 -11.40 2.60
N SER A 44 -12.75 -12.48 2.46
CA SER A 44 -13.53 -13.03 3.58
C SER A 44 -14.47 -12.01 4.22
N GLY A 45 -15.04 -11.14 3.42
CA GLY A 45 -15.98 -10.13 3.88
C GLY A 45 -15.33 -8.88 4.49
N SER A 46 -14.01 -8.82 4.56
CA SER A 46 -13.30 -7.66 5.08
C SER A 46 -12.73 -6.83 3.96
N THR A 47 -12.74 -5.52 4.13
CA THR A 47 -12.22 -4.56 3.14
C THR A 47 -10.97 -3.90 3.67
N THR A 48 -9.94 -3.86 2.83
CA THR A 48 -8.67 -3.19 3.11
C THR A 48 -8.40 -2.20 1.98
N LEU A 49 -8.03 -0.98 2.32
CA LEU A 49 -7.60 -0.01 1.31
C LEU A 49 -6.09 0.04 1.28
N ALA A 50 -5.53 0.10 0.08
CA ALA A 50 -4.08 0.15 -0.09
C ALA A 50 -3.70 1.42 -0.85
N SER A 51 -2.66 2.09 -0.36
CA SER A 51 -2.07 3.24 -1.00
C SER A 51 -0.62 2.91 -1.30
N ALA A 52 -0.15 3.19 -2.52
CA ALA A 52 1.22 2.88 -2.91
C ALA A 52 1.94 4.14 -3.32
N ARG A 53 3.17 4.29 -2.85
CA ARG A 53 4.00 5.46 -3.12
C ARG A 53 5.35 5.04 -3.64
N ARG A 54 5.76 5.63 -4.75
CA ARG A 54 7.07 5.38 -5.38
C ARG A 54 7.94 6.63 -5.43
N TRP A 55 7.52 7.66 -4.72
CA TRP A 55 8.22 8.93 -4.76
C TRP A 55 9.61 8.78 -4.19
N LYS A 56 10.54 9.55 -4.73
CA LYS A 56 11.92 9.55 -4.28
C LYS A 56 12.14 10.40 -3.04
N ALA A 57 11.08 10.86 -2.40
CA ALA A 57 11.19 11.63 -1.19
C ALA A 57 11.93 10.82 -0.12
N ALA A 58 12.87 11.48 0.57
CA ALA A 58 13.66 10.79 1.59
C ALA A 58 12.81 10.38 2.79
N THR A 59 11.84 11.21 3.15
CA THR A 59 10.99 10.97 4.31
C THR A 59 9.55 11.28 3.97
N HIS A 60 8.64 10.39 4.38
CA HIS A 60 7.20 10.56 4.21
C HIS A 60 6.58 10.89 5.55
N GLY A 61 5.73 11.92 5.58
CA GLY A 61 5.07 12.36 6.80
C GLY A 61 3.72 11.71 7.01
N VAL A 62 2.95 12.27 7.95
CA VAL A 62 1.68 11.69 8.37
C VAL A 62 0.53 12.00 7.41
N GLU A 63 0.64 13.04 6.58
CA GLU A 63 -0.47 13.50 5.73
C GLU A 63 -1.07 12.42 4.84
N PRO A 64 -0.27 11.67 4.04
CA PRO A 64 -0.88 10.63 3.21
C PRO A 64 -1.54 9.52 4.03
N LEU A 65 -1.08 9.29 5.25
CA LEU A 65 -1.71 8.29 6.12
C LEU A 65 -3.05 8.78 6.65
N ARG A 66 -3.16 10.07 6.95
CA ARG A 66 -4.44 10.66 7.35
C ARG A 66 -5.46 10.58 6.22
N GLU A 67 -5.03 10.85 5.00
CA GLU A 67 -5.88 10.73 3.82
C GLU A 67 -6.35 9.30 3.62
N LEU A 68 -5.46 8.34 3.80
CA LEU A 68 -5.81 6.93 3.69
C LEU A 68 -6.82 6.55 4.78
N ARG A 69 -6.62 7.01 6.00
CA ARG A 69 -7.55 6.72 7.10
C ARG A 69 -8.94 7.27 6.82
N ALA A 70 -9.02 8.49 6.28
CA ALA A 70 -10.29 9.10 5.92
C ALA A 70 -11.01 8.28 4.84
N ALA A 71 -10.27 7.81 3.84
CA ALA A 71 -10.85 6.96 2.80
C ALA A 71 -11.33 5.62 3.36
N MET A 72 -10.59 5.05 4.34
CA MET A 72 -11.02 3.83 5.01
C MET A 72 -12.37 4.03 5.69
N GLU A 73 -12.54 5.14 6.38
CA GLU A 73 -13.81 5.42 7.06
C GLU A 73 -14.95 5.59 6.06
N GLN A 74 -14.72 6.27 4.95
CA GLN A 74 -15.75 6.48 3.93
C GLN A 74 -16.21 5.16 3.29
N ARG A 75 -15.30 4.21 3.15
CA ARG A 75 -15.61 2.94 2.49
C ARG A 75 -15.90 1.79 3.45
N GLY A 76 -15.85 2.05 4.74
CA GLY A 76 -16.06 1.00 5.73
C GLY A 76 -14.94 -0.03 5.77
N ALA A 77 -13.73 0.37 5.39
CA ALA A 77 -12.58 -0.52 5.44
C ALA A 77 -12.07 -0.66 6.87
N THR A 78 -11.69 -1.87 7.25
CA THR A 78 -11.23 -2.15 8.60
C THR A 78 -9.72 -2.10 8.72
N ALA A 79 -9.01 -2.07 7.60
CA ALA A 79 -7.54 -2.04 7.60
C ALA A 79 -7.04 -1.23 6.42
N GLY A 80 -5.81 -0.74 6.53
CA GLY A 80 -5.13 -0.04 5.46
C GLY A 80 -3.74 -0.58 5.25
N LEU A 81 -3.26 -0.49 4.02
CA LEU A 81 -1.88 -0.80 3.67
C LEU A 81 -1.25 0.43 3.04
N TYR A 82 -0.09 0.79 3.51
CA TYR A 82 0.68 1.87 2.92
C TYR A 82 1.97 1.28 2.36
N VAL A 83 2.04 1.18 1.03
CA VAL A 83 3.15 0.54 0.34
C VAL A 83 4.17 1.60 -0.04
N LEU A 84 5.39 1.40 0.38
CA LEU A 84 6.47 2.37 0.24
C LEU A 84 7.64 1.72 -0.51
N ALA A 85 7.84 2.12 -1.76
CA ALA A 85 8.91 1.54 -2.58
C ALA A 85 10.27 2.19 -2.28
N GLN A 86 10.28 3.46 -1.88
CA GLN A 86 11.49 4.20 -1.57
C GLN A 86 11.25 5.14 -0.39
N GLY A 87 12.34 5.51 0.28
CA GLY A 87 12.28 6.43 1.40
C GLY A 87 11.87 5.76 2.69
N SER A 88 11.55 6.57 3.68
CA SER A 88 11.15 6.08 4.99
C SER A 88 10.03 6.96 5.54
N LEU A 89 9.36 6.46 6.58
CA LEU A 89 8.33 7.23 7.27
C LEU A 89 8.93 7.95 8.46
N SER A 90 8.41 9.14 8.75
CA SER A 90 8.75 9.83 9.98
C SER A 90 8.24 9.04 11.18
N ASP A 91 8.80 9.31 12.37
CA ASP A 91 8.37 8.62 13.59
C ASP A 91 6.89 8.87 13.86
N ASN A 92 6.43 10.10 13.66
CA ASN A 92 5.02 10.43 13.84
C ASN A 92 4.13 9.65 12.88
N ALA A 93 4.57 9.48 11.64
CA ALA A 93 3.82 8.71 10.65
C ALA A 93 3.71 7.24 11.06
N ARG A 94 4.79 6.65 11.56
CA ARG A 94 4.78 5.26 12.03
C ARG A 94 3.81 5.06 13.18
N LEU A 95 3.81 5.99 14.13
CA LEU A 95 2.89 5.93 15.27
C LEU A 95 1.45 6.08 14.82
N TYR A 96 1.19 7.01 13.92
CA TYR A 96 -0.16 7.21 13.38
C TYR A 96 -0.67 5.94 12.69
N ALA A 97 0.17 5.31 11.88
CA ALA A 97 -0.20 4.09 11.16
C ALA A 97 -0.57 2.99 12.15
N ARG A 98 0.28 2.77 13.15
CA ARG A 98 0.03 1.76 14.17
C ARG A 98 -1.30 1.99 14.88
N ASP A 99 -1.61 3.24 15.23
CA ASP A 99 -2.79 3.58 16.00
C ASP A 99 -4.06 3.59 15.15
N ASN A 100 -3.95 3.52 13.83
CA ASN A 100 -5.08 3.65 12.93
C ASN A 100 -5.27 2.45 12.00
N SER A 101 -4.74 1.30 12.38
CA SER A 101 -4.91 0.03 11.65
C SER A 101 -4.34 0.08 10.23
N ILE A 102 -3.26 0.83 10.04
CA ILE A 102 -2.55 0.92 8.77
C ILE A 102 -1.24 0.17 8.90
N THR A 103 -1.03 -0.80 8.03
CA THR A 103 0.21 -1.57 7.99
C THR A 103 1.14 -0.97 6.94
N ILE A 104 2.40 -0.77 7.31
CA ILE A 104 3.41 -0.26 6.40
C ILE A 104 4.07 -1.43 5.70
N VAL A 105 4.08 -1.40 4.36
CA VAL A 105 4.70 -2.44 3.55
C VAL A 105 5.91 -1.83 2.84
N GLN A 106 7.11 -2.16 3.31
CA GLN A 106 8.36 -1.64 2.75
C GLN A 106 9.46 -2.68 2.94
N ASP A 107 10.59 -2.46 2.31
CA ASP A 107 11.79 -3.27 2.48
C ASP A 107 11.48 -4.76 2.37
N ASN A 108 11.76 -5.54 3.42
CA ASN A 108 11.55 -6.99 3.39
C ASN A 108 10.09 -7.38 3.20
N ALA A 109 9.16 -6.63 3.79
CA ALA A 109 7.74 -6.92 3.63
C ALA A 109 7.30 -6.71 2.19
N LEU A 110 7.79 -5.65 1.54
CA LEU A 110 7.48 -5.41 0.14
C LEU A 110 8.12 -6.49 -0.75
N ALA A 111 9.36 -6.84 -0.48
CA ALA A 111 10.02 -7.91 -1.23
C ALA A 111 9.26 -9.23 -1.11
N ALA A 112 8.81 -9.57 0.09
CA ALA A 112 8.04 -10.79 0.30
C ALA A 112 6.72 -10.77 -0.47
N LEU A 113 6.03 -9.63 -0.49
CA LEU A 113 4.79 -9.48 -1.24
C LEU A 113 5.02 -9.71 -2.73
N LEU A 114 6.08 -9.12 -3.28
CA LEU A 114 6.38 -9.24 -4.71
C LEU A 114 6.80 -10.67 -5.07
N LEU A 115 7.50 -11.36 -4.18
CA LEU A 115 7.90 -12.74 -4.40
C LEU A 115 6.71 -13.70 -4.36
N ALA A 116 5.68 -13.38 -3.58
CA ALA A 116 4.49 -14.21 -3.49
C ALA A 116 3.77 -14.34 -4.83
N LYS A 117 4.03 -13.41 -5.75
CA LYS A 117 3.47 -13.44 -7.08
C LYS A 117 4.09 -14.54 -7.97
N SER A 118 5.31 -14.92 -7.67
CA SER A 118 6.07 -15.87 -8.52
C SER A 118 5.55 -17.29 -8.45
#